data_c86c7ab74036dd437cb962ba165f5e75
#
_entry.id   c86c7ab74036dd437cb962ba165f5e75
#
_cell.length_a   1.000
_cell.length_b   1.000
_cell.length_c   1.000
_cell.angle_alpha   90.00
_cell.angle_beta   90.00
_cell.angle_gamma   90.00
#
_symmetry.space_group_name_H-M   'P 1'
#
loop_
_entity.id
_entity.type
_entity.pdbx_description
1 polymer ?
#
loop_
_entity_poly.entity_id
_entity_poly.type
_entity_poly.pdbx_seq_one_letter_code
_entity_poly.pdbx_strand_id
1 'polypeptide(L)'
;MRTGRPRSFCKDEALDKAIAVFWRQGYEGASMADLTRAMGINPPSLYACFGSKEGLFKAVLDRYDQRRNSFMESVVAAPTVAQVAETFLMGVAGFASDTSGRNPPGCLMLQGGLSCGDTTIPDVLARHRAEKEAILRTRFEQAKEAGELAGNADAAALARYLMVMSNGICVQAAAGATLEELREVAAIALTNWPANAGHKLHQDLTHSPA
;
A
#
# COMPACT_ATOMS: atom_id res chain seq x y z
N MET A 1 45.84 1.42 -20.85
CA MET A 1 44.45 1.84 -20.71
C MET A 1 43.94 1.30 -19.36
N ARG A 2 43.67 2.20 -18.39
CA ARG A 2 43.11 1.80 -17.08
C ARG A 2 41.60 1.61 -17.26
N THR A 3 41.14 0.38 -17.32
CA THR A 3 39.73 0.04 -17.20
C THR A 3 39.25 0.42 -15.79
N GLY A 4 38.57 1.54 -15.68
CA GLY A 4 37.97 1.97 -14.42
C GLY A 4 36.96 0.91 -13.96
N ARG A 5 37.16 0.45 -12.71
CA ARG A 5 36.24 -0.42 -11.99
C ARG A 5 34.80 0.19 -12.13
N PRO A 6 33.79 -0.56 -12.58
CA PRO A 6 32.45 -0.06 -12.63
C PRO A 6 32.08 0.52 -11.26
N ARG A 7 31.63 1.77 -11.19
CA ARG A 7 31.08 2.32 -9.94
C ARG A 7 29.93 1.42 -9.55
N SER A 8 30.08 0.65 -8.47
CA SER A 8 28.98 -0.09 -7.89
C SER A 8 27.95 0.94 -7.45
N PHE A 9 26.81 1.02 -8.17
CA PHE A 9 25.70 1.86 -7.73
C PHE A 9 25.06 1.25 -6.48
N CYS A 10 24.56 2.07 -5.59
CA CYS A 10 23.76 1.59 -4.47
C CYS A 10 22.40 1.12 -5.03
N LYS A 11 22.13 -0.18 -4.92
CA LYS A 11 20.90 -0.79 -5.44
C LYS A 11 19.65 -0.15 -4.84
N ASP A 12 19.68 0.14 -3.55
CA ASP A 12 18.57 0.73 -2.82
C ASP A 12 18.28 2.15 -3.28
N GLU A 13 19.29 3.00 -3.46
CA GLU A 13 19.12 4.35 -4.00
C GLU A 13 18.58 4.34 -5.43
N ALA A 14 19.03 3.39 -6.24
CA ALA A 14 18.53 3.24 -7.60
C ALA A 14 17.05 2.82 -7.61
N LEU A 15 16.66 1.86 -6.75
CA LEU A 15 15.27 1.48 -6.58
C LEU A 15 14.39 2.63 -6.07
N ASP A 16 14.89 3.41 -5.11
CA ASP A 16 14.17 4.59 -4.60
C ASP A 16 13.88 5.63 -5.69
N LYS A 17 14.78 5.80 -6.65
CA LYS A 17 14.56 6.66 -7.83
C LYS A 17 13.58 6.02 -8.83
N ALA A 18 13.66 4.71 -9.04
CA ALA A 18 12.75 3.99 -9.92
C ALA A 18 11.31 4.00 -9.37
N ILE A 19 11.11 3.96 -8.05
CA ILE A 19 9.79 4.14 -7.40
C ILE A 19 9.09 5.38 -7.94
N ALA A 20 9.77 6.54 -7.96
CA ALA A 20 9.18 7.80 -8.39
C ALA A 20 8.80 7.79 -9.88
N VAL A 21 9.54 7.10 -10.74
CA VAL A 21 9.23 6.97 -12.18
C VAL A 21 7.98 6.11 -12.37
N PHE A 22 7.96 4.91 -11.81
CA PHE A 22 6.81 4.03 -11.92
C PHE A 22 5.55 4.61 -11.29
N TRP A 23 5.68 5.36 -10.19
CA TRP A 23 4.54 5.98 -9.54
C TRP A 23 3.90 7.07 -10.40
N ARG A 24 4.71 7.91 -11.08
CA ARG A 24 4.19 8.98 -11.94
C ARG A 24 3.64 8.49 -13.28
N GLN A 25 4.28 7.49 -13.87
CA GLN A 25 4.02 7.07 -15.25
C GLN A 25 3.25 5.75 -15.36
N GLY A 26 3.06 5.04 -14.22
CA GLY A 26 2.56 3.67 -14.23
C GLY A 26 3.59 2.67 -14.79
N TYR A 27 3.26 1.39 -14.74
CA TYR A 27 4.15 0.35 -15.27
C TYR A 27 4.34 0.50 -16.79
N GLU A 28 3.25 0.65 -17.55
CA GLU A 28 3.33 0.73 -19.02
C GLU A 28 4.04 2.01 -19.50
N GLY A 29 3.70 3.15 -18.93
CA GLY A 29 4.25 4.45 -19.34
C GLY A 29 5.73 4.64 -19.00
N ALA A 30 6.25 3.95 -17.98
CA ALA A 30 7.65 4.04 -17.61
C ALA A 30 8.55 3.38 -18.67
N SER A 31 9.30 4.17 -19.45
CA SER A 31 10.25 3.63 -20.41
C SER A 31 11.55 3.18 -19.75
N MET A 32 12.25 2.20 -20.38
CA MET A 32 13.57 1.78 -19.91
C MET A 32 14.59 2.93 -19.94
N ALA A 33 14.43 3.88 -20.85
CA ALA A 33 15.27 5.07 -20.96
C ALA A 33 15.06 6.02 -19.75
N ASP A 34 13.80 6.23 -19.35
CA ASP A 34 13.48 7.06 -18.18
C ASP A 34 13.96 6.41 -16.89
N LEU A 35 13.77 5.10 -16.75
CA LEU A 35 14.23 4.33 -15.61
C LEU A 35 15.75 4.41 -15.45
N THR A 36 16.51 4.09 -16.52
CA THR A 36 17.98 4.13 -16.48
C THR A 36 18.52 5.54 -16.21
N ARG A 37 17.88 6.57 -16.79
CA ARG A 37 18.22 7.97 -16.54
C ARG A 37 17.99 8.34 -15.07
N ALA A 38 16.82 8.02 -14.52
CA ALA A 38 16.48 8.33 -13.13
C ALA A 38 17.37 7.58 -12.14
N MET A 39 17.60 6.31 -12.38
CA MET A 39 18.46 5.46 -11.55
C MET A 39 19.95 5.84 -11.63
N GLY A 40 20.39 6.52 -12.70
CA GLY A 40 21.78 6.87 -12.95
C GLY A 40 22.65 5.67 -13.33
N ILE A 41 22.06 4.67 -13.98
CA ILE A 41 22.73 3.44 -14.43
C ILE A 41 22.54 3.24 -15.94
N ASN A 42 23.47 2.51 -16.57
CA ASN A 42 23.33 2.17 -17.99
C ASN A 42 22.40 0.96 -18.18
N PRO A 43 21.79 0.81 -19.37
CA PRO A 43 20.90 -0.31 -19.67
C PRO A 43 21.50 -1.70 -19.41
N PRO A 44 22.76 -2.01 -19.82
CA PRO A 44 23.37 -3.30 -19.53
C PRO A 44 23.42 -3.62 -18.02
N SER A 45 23.75 -2.63 -17.18
CA SER A 45 23.76 -2.81 -15.72
C SER A 45 22.37 -3.06 -15.16
N LEU A 46 21.35 -2.39 -15.69
CA LEU A 46 19.95 -2.61 -15.28
C LEU A 46 19.52 -4.03 -15.60
N TYR A 47 19.73 -4.48 -16.85
CA TYR A 47 19.37 -5.85 -17.24
C TYR A 47 20.16 -6.92 -16.49
N ALA A 48 21.44 -6.68 -16.21
CA ALA A 48 22.26 -7.59 -15.40
C ALA A 48 21.73 -7.72 -13.96
N CYS A 49 21.19 -6.64 -13.36
CA CYS A 49 20.70 -6.64 -11.98
C CYS A 49 19.26 -7.12 -11.82
N PHE A 50 18.39 -6.82 -12.77
CA PHE A 50 16.94 -7.00 -12.64
C PHE A 50 16.33 -7.89 -13.74
N GLY A 51 17.08 -8.23 -14.77
CA GLY A 51 16.66 -9.10 -15.87
C GLY A 51 15.72 -8.44 -16.87
N SER A 52 14.65 -7.81 -16.41
CA SER A 52 13.61 -7.20 -17.21
C SER A 52 12.99 -5.98 -16.54
N LYS A 53 12.12 -5.25 -17.26
CA LYS A 53 11.27 -4.19 -16.67
C LYS A 53 10.37 -4.74 -15.58
N GLU A 54 9.81 -5.94 -15.79
CA GLU A 54 9.00 -6.65 -14.80
C GLU A 54 9.80 -7.00 -13.55
N GLY A 55 11.02 -7.56 -13.72
CA GLY A 55 11.91 -7.87 -12.59
C GLY A 55 12.31 -6.62 -11.81
N LEU A 56 12.59 -5.50 -12.51
CA LEU A 56 12.80 -4.21 -11.85
C LEU A 56 11.56 -3.74 -11.09
N PHE A 57 10.37 -3.86 -11.68
CA PHE A 57 9.13 -3.41 -11.03
C PHE A 57 8.82 -4.23 -9.77
N LYS A 58 9.00 -5.56 -9.81
CA LYS A 58 8.90 -6.41 -8.62
C LYS A 58 9.85 -5.96 -7.51
N ALA A 59 11.13 -5.73 -7.85
CA ALA A 59 12.11 -5.21 -6.89
C ALA A 59 11.74 -3.82 -6.34
N VAL A 60 11.12 -2.98 -7.15
CA VAL A 60 10.58 -1.67 -6.74
C VAL A 60 9.41 -1.83 -5.76
N LEU A 61 8.49 -2.77 -5.99
CA LEU A 61 7.38 -3.03 -5.07
C LEU A 61 7.90 -3.57 -3.73
N ASP A 62 8.85 -4.51 -3.74
CA ASP A 62 9.48 -5.04 -2.54
C ASP A 62 10.16 -3.91 -1.74
N ARG A 63 10.91 -3.03 -2.42
CA ARG A 63 11.55 -1.87 -1.80
C ARG A 63 10.54 -0.88 -1.22
N TYR A 64 9.46 -0.64 -1.92
CA TYR A 64 8.36 0.22 -1.47
C TYR A 64 7.69 -0.33 -0.20
N ASP A 65 7.46 -1.65 -0.12
CA ASP A 65 6.92 -2.31 1.05
C ASP A 65 7.89 -2.29 2.22
N GLN A 66 9.17 -2.60 1.99
CA GLN A 66 10.21 -2.52 3.03
C GLN A 66 10.24 -1.17 3.74
N ARG A 67 10.07 -0.07 3.00
CA ARG A 67 9.99 1.29 3.57
C ARG A 67 8.76 1.51 4.46
N ARG A 68 7.76 0.63 4.39
CA ARG A 68 6.51 0.70 5.15
C ARG A 68 6.33 -0.42 6.16
N ASN A 69 7.28 -1.36 6.25
CA ASN A 69 7.20 -2.47 7.20
C ASN A 69 7.09 -1.98 8.64
N SER A 70 7.93 -1.01 9.05
CA SER A 70 7.88 -0.42 10.40
C SER A 70 6.53 0.25 10.69
N PHE A 71 5.87 0.80 9.68
CA PHE A 71 4.51 1.33 9.83
C PHE A 71 3.51 0.20 10.10
N MET A 72 3.51 -0.87 9.30
CA MET A 72 2.61 -2.00 9.53
C MET A 72 2.89 -2.69 10.87
N GLU A 73 4.15 -2.81 11.26
CA GLU A 73 4.54 -3.29 12.59
C GLU A 73 3.94 -2.42 13.71
N SER A 74 4.01 -1.09 13.57
CA SER A 74 3.40 -0.16 14.54
C SER A 74 1.89 -0.26 14.58
N VAL A 75 1.24 -0.49 13.45
CA VAL A 75 -0.21 -0.69 13.35
C VAL A 75 -0.65 -1.92 14.14
N VAL A 76 -0.03 -3.08 13.89
CA VAL A 76 -0.47 -4.32 14.54
C VAL A 76 -0.04 -4.41 16.01
N ALA A 77 0.98 -3.65 16.41
CA ALA A 77 1.41 -3.53 17.80
C ALA A 77 0.52 -2.60 18.65
N ALA A 78 -0.42 -1.88 18.02
CA ALA A 78 -1.33 -1.00 18.74
C ALA A 78 -2.16 -1.80 19.78
N PRO A 79 -2.31 -1.27 21.02
CA PRO A 79 -2.89 -2.01 22.14
C PRO A 79 -4.32 -2.51 21.90
N THR A 80 -5.15 -1.72 21.21
CA THR A 80 -6.56 -2.05 20.97
C THR A 80 -6.91 -2.06 19.50
N VAL A 81 -7.97 -2.79 19.14
CA VAL A 81 -8.51 -2.86 17.76
C VAL A 81 -8.88 -1.47 17.23
N ALA A 82 -9.39 -0.59 18.09
CA ALA A 82 -9.69 0.79 17.73
C ALA A 82 -8.41 1.55 17.35
N GLN A 83 -7.36 1.40 18.15
CA GLN A 83 -6.06 2.03 17.88
C GLN A 83 -5.36 1.41 16.65
N VAL A 84 -5.55 0.11 16.38
CA VAL A 84 -5.09 -0.52 15.12
C VAL A 84 -5.73 0.19 13.92
N ALA A 85 -7.05 0.35 13.92
CA ALA A 85 -7.78 1.02 12.85
C ALA A 85 -7.37 2.50 12.71
N GLU A 86 -7.26 3.22 13.82
CA GLU A 86 -6.86 4.63 13.86
C GLU A 86 -5.44 4.81 13.32
N THR A 87 -4.46 4.06 13.85
CA THR A 87 -3.05 4.13 13.42
C THR A 87 -2.94 3.82 11.92
N PHE A 88 -3.70 2.82 11.46
CA PHE A 88 -3.69 2.44 10.05
C PHE A 88 -4.25 3.55 9.15
N LEU A 89 -5.48 4.02 9.39
CA LEU A 89 -6.13 4.99 8.51
C LEU A 89 -5.47 6.37 8.56
N MET A 90 -5.11 6.86 9.76
CA MET A 90 -4.42 8.13 9.91
C MET A 90 -3.01 8.11 9.30
N GLY A 91 -2.30 6.98 9.46
CA GLY A 91 -0.99 6.81 8.84
C GLY A 91 -1.07 6.74 7.31
N VAL A 92 -2.07 6.05 6.76
CA VAL A 92 -2.32 6.03 5.30
C VAL A 92 -2.62 7.43 4.79
N ALA A 93 -3.46 8.21 5.47
CA ALA A 93 -3.73 9.61 5.08
C ALA A 93 -2.44 10.43 5.05
N GLY A 94 -1.56 10.28 6.06
CA GLY A 94 -0.27 10.96 6.10
C GLY A 94 0.65 10.57 4.95
N PHE A 95 0.79 9.28 4.64
CA PHE A 95 1.63 8.82 3.54
C PHE A 95 1.08 9.16 2.16
N ALA A 96 -0.23 9.07 1.99
CA ALA A 96 -0.88 9.31 0.71
C ALA A 96 -0.83 10.79 0.30
N SER A 97 -0.79 11.70 1.27
CA SER A 97 -0.74 13.15 1.06
C SER A 97 0.66 13.74 1.21
N ASP A 98 1.73 12.91 1.13
CA ASP A 98 3.11 13.41 1.27
C ASP A 98 3.42 14.53 0.28
N THR A 99 3.53 15.74 0.81
CA THR A 99 3.83 16.96 0.04
C THR A 99 5.33 17.24 -0.05
N SER A 100 6.19 16.33 0.42
CA SER A 100 7.65 16.51 0.38
C SER A 100 8.22 16.60 -1.04
N GLY A 101 7.41 16.30 -2.05
CA GLY A 101 7.80 16.30 -3.46
C GLY A 101 8.66 15.09 -3.87
N ARG A 102 8.99 14.21 -2.93
CA ARG A 102 9.77 13.00 -3.22
C ARG A 102 8.95 11.98 -4.00
N ASN A 103 7.69 11.80 -3.63
CA ASN A 103 6.77 10.88 -4.29
C ASN A 103 5.48 11.60 -4.70
N PRO A 104 4.77 11.12 -5.74
CA PRO A 104 3.43 11.61 -6.03
C PRO A 104 2.46 11.31 -4.89
N PRO A 105 1.36 12.07 -4.73
CA PRO A 105 0.28 11.71 -3.83
C PRO A 105 -0.37 10.36 -4.21
N GLY A 106 -0.95 9.68 -3.23
CA GLY A 106 -1.64 8.41 -3.43
C GLY A 106 -0.80 7.19 -3.05
N CYS A 107 -0.90 6.10 -3.83
CA CYS A 107 -0.21 4.84 -3.58
C CYS A 107 0.28 4.21 -4.88
N LEU A 108 1.58 3.87 -4.94
CA LEU A 108 2.17 3.17 -6.09
C LEU A 108 1.42 1.88 -6.45
N MET A 109 1.01 1.10 -5.43
CA MET A 109 0.34 -0.19 -5.66
C MET A 109 -1.07 -0.08 -6.23
N LEU A 110 -1.74 1.06 -6.04
CA LEU A 110 -3.03 1.33 -6.67
C LEU A 110 -2.83 1.88 -8.09
N GLN A 111 -2.00 2.89 -8.24
CA GLN A 111 -1.79 3.57 -9.52
C GLN A 111 -1.06 2.69 -10.54
N GLY A 112 -0.12 1.85 -10.09
CA GLY A 112 0.63 0.95 -10.96
C GLY A 112 -0.19 -0.17 -11.59
N GLY A 113 -1.37 -0.51 -11.02
CA GLY A 113 -2.20 -1.63 -11.46
C GLY A 113 -3.41 -1.27 -12.33
N LEU A 114 -3.79 0.02 -12.38
CA LEU A 114 -5.04 0.45 -13.03
C LEU A 114 -4.97 0.50 -14.57
N SER A 115 -3.79 0.37 -15.16
CA SER A 115 -3.58 0.56 -16.61
C SER A 115 -2.57 -0.42 -17.18
N CYS A 116 -2.52 -1.67 -16.69
CA CYS A 116 -1.54 -2.65 -17.14
C CYS A 116 -2.16 -3.65 -18.11
N GLY A 117 -1.70 -3.64 -19.37
CA GLY A 117 -2.03 -4.66 -20.37
C GLY A 117 -1.26 -5.98 -20.15
N ASP A 118 -0.23 -5.97 -19.31
CA ASP A 118 0.52 -7.16 -18.91
C ASP A 118 -0.27 -7.93 -17.83
N THR A 119 -0.47 -9.22 -18.04
CA THR A 119 -1.28 -10.06 -17.14
C THR A 119 -0.59 -10.38 -15.80
N THR A 120 0.73 -10.24 -15.72
CA THR A 120 1.52 -10.62 -14.53
C THR A 120 1.53 -9.53 -13.45
N ILE A 121 1.51 -8.26 -13.83
CA ILE A 121 1.60 -7.13 -12.90
C ILE A 121 0.36 -7.00 -12.01
N PRO A 122 -0.88 -7.09 -12.52
CA PRO A 122 -2.08 -7.11 -11.68
C PRO A 122 -2.03 -8.19 -10.59
N ASP A 123 -1.55 -9.40 -10.92
CA ASP A 123 -1.44 -10.51 -9.97
C ASP A 123 -0.41 -10.21 -8.87
N VAL A 124 0.75 -9.63 -9.23
CA VAL A 124 1.76 -9.21 -8.26
C VAL A 124 1.18 -8.18 -7.29
N LEU A 125 0.50 -7.15 -7.81
CA LEU A 125 -0.12 -6.11 -6.99
C LEU A 125 -1.27 -6.65 -6.13
N ALA A 126 -2.06 -7.59 -6.65
CA ALA A 126 -3.11 -8.26 -5.89
C ALA A 126 -2.55 -9.04 -4.71
N ARG A 127 -1.42 -9.75 -4.91
CA ARG A 127 -0.72 -10.48 -3.85
C ARG A 127 -0.26 -9.55 -2.74
N HIS A 128 0.44 -8.47 -3.05
CA HIS A 128 0.87 -7.49 -2.06
C HIS A 128 -0.29 -6.88 -1.24
N ARG A 129 -1.45 -6.65 -1.88
CA ARG A 129 -2.66 -6.19 -1.17
C ARG A 129 -3.22 -7.27 -0.25
N ALA A 130 -3.28 -8.52 -0.73
CA ALA A 130 -3.76 -9.66 0.05
C ALA A 130 -2.89 -9.93 1.27
N GLU A 131 -1.57 -9.78 1.17
CA GLU A 131 -0.63 -9.91 2.28
C GLU A 131 -0.92 -8.89 3.38
N LYS A 132 -1.18 -7.63 3.04
CA LYS A 132 -1.53 -6.59 4.02
C LYS A 132 -2.89 -6.84 4.67
N GLU A 133 -3.88 -7.26 3.89
CA GLU A 133 -5.18 -7.67 4.43
C GLU A 133 -5.03 -8.85 5.40
N ALA A 134 -4.18 -9.83 5.07
CA ALA A 134 -3.92 -10.98 5.92
C ALA A 134 -3.26 -10.61 7.26
N ILE A 135 -2.33 -9.65 7.26
CA ILE A 135 -1.70 -9.15 8.49
C ILE A 135 -2.76 -8.55 9.43
N LEU A 136 -3.63 -7.67 8.91
CA LEU A 136 -4.71 -7.06 9.69
C LEU A 136 -5.70 -8.13 10.19
N ARG A 137 -6.09 -9.07 9.33
CA ARG A 137 -6.97 -10.18 9.71
C ARG A 137 -6.39 -10.99 10.86
N THR A 138 -5.11 -11.36 10.80
CA THR A 138 -4.45 -12.10 11.87
C THR A 138 -4.51 -11.35 13.19
N ARG A 139 -4.26 -10.01 13.19
CA ARG A 139 -4.36 -9.18 14.41
C ARG A 139 -5.79 -9.17 14.96
N PHE A 140 -6.81 -9.16 14.11
CA PHE A 140 -8.20 -9.17 14.55
C PHE A 140 -8.66 -10.56 15.04
N GLU A 141 -8.17 -11.65 14.46
CA GLU A 141 -8.41 -12.99 15.03
C GLU A 141 -7.80 -13.12 16.42
N GLN A 142 -6.57 -12.63 16.63
CA GLN A 142 -5.94 -12.58 17.96
C GLN A 142 -6.78 -11.76 18.95
N ALA A 143 -7.37 -10.65 18.51
CA ALA A 143 -8.25 -9.82 19.33
C ALA A 143 -9.54 -10.55 19.73
N LYS A 144 -10.09 -11.39 18.86
CA LYS A 144 -11.23 -12.26 19.18
C LYS A 144 -10.86 -13.29 20.24
N GLU A 145 -9.72 -13.95 20.06
CA GLU A 145 -9.21 -14.95 21.01
C GLU A 145 -8.95 -14.33 22.38
N ALA A 146 -8.48 -13.07 22.43
CA ALA A 146 -8.25 -12.30 23.64
C ALA A 146 -9.53 -11.70 24.26
N GLY A 147 -10.71 -11.84 23.62
CA GLY A 147 -11.98 -11.24 24.07
C GLY A 147 -12.09 -9.74 23.87
N GLU A 148 -11.18 -9.13 23.11
CA GLU A 148 -11.23 -7.70 22.74
C GLU A 148 -12.31 -7.44 21.67
N LEU A 149 -12.53 -8.39 20.77
CA LEU A 149 -13.63 -8.41 19.81
C LEU A 149 -14.67 -9.47 20.20
N ALA A 150 -15.93 -9.19 19.86
CA ALA A 150 -16.99 -10.18 20.02
C ALA A 150 -16.66 -11.46 19.24
N GLY A 151 -16.97 -12.62 19.81
CA GLY A 151 -16.67 -13.93 19.20
C GLY A 151 -17.28 -14.13 17.80
N ASN A 152 -18.39 -13.46 17.52
CA ASN A 152 -19.06 -13.44 16.20
C ASN A 152 -18.56 -12.34 15.26
N ALA A 153 -17.57 -11.54 15.64
CA ALA A 153 -16.98 -10.53 14.76
C ALA A 153 -16.27 -11.21 13.58
N ASP A 154 -16.46 -10.69 12.38
CA ASP A 154 -15.80 -11.15 11.17
C ASP A 154 -14.48 -10.39 10.97
N ALA A 155 -13.38 -11.01 11.41
CA ALA A 155 -12.04 -10.43 11.30
C ALA A 155 -11.62 -10.18 9.83
N ALA A 156 -12.08 -11.01 8.90
CA ALA A 156 -11.78 -10.82 7.48
C ALA A 156 -12.53 -9.61 6.91
N ALA A 157 -13.82 -9.45 7.27
CA ALA A 157 -14.59 -8.28 6.87
C ALA A 157 -14.02 -6.97 7.45
N LEU A 158 -13.57 -6.99 8.71
CA LEU A 158 -12.93 -5.83 9.36
C LEU A 158 -11.61 -5.46 8.66
N ALA A 159 -10.76 -6.43 8.35
CA ALA A 159 -9.52 -6.19 7.62
C ALA A 159 -9.80 -5.61 6.22
N ARG A 160 -10.76 -6.20 5.51
CA ARG A 160 -11.17 -5.73 4.17
C ARG A 160 -11.77 -4.32 4.21
N TYR A 161 -12.55 -4.00 5.24
CA TYR A 161 -13.07 -2.65 5.42
C TYR A 161 -11.95 -1.62 5.51
N LEU A 162 -10.92 -1.86 6.35
CA LEU A 162 -9.75 -0.98 6.44
C LEU A 162 -9.01 -0.86 5.11
N MET A 163 -8.84 -1.97 4.38
CA MET A 163 -8.20 -1.96 3.06
C MET A 163 -9.00 -1.13 2.04
N VAL A 164 -10.34 -1.24 2.04
CA VAL A 164 -11.22 -0.44 1.15
C VAL A 164 -11.11 1.04 1.49
N MET A 165 -11.18 1.40 2.78
CA MET A 165 -11.03 2.78 3.22
C MET A 165 -9.66 3.36 2.87
N SER A 166 -8.59 2.60 3.09
CA SER A 166 -7.23 3.01 2.74
C SER A 166 -7.05 3.23 1.22
N ASN A 167 -7.65 2.37 0.41
CA ASN A 167 -7.63 2.53 -1.05
C ASN A 167 -8.38 3.80 -1.48
N GLY A 168 -9.55 4.08 -0.88
CA GLY A 168 -10.31 5.31 -1.12
C GLY A 168 -9.51 6.55 -0.75
N ILE A 169 -8.87 6.57 0.41
CA ILE A 169 -7.98 7.65 0.87
C ILE A 169 -6.84 7.87 -0.15
N CYS A 170 -6.18 6.81 -0.61
CA CYS A 170 -5.10 6.93 -1.59
C CYS A 170 -5.58 7.46 -2.95
N VAL A 171 -6.77 7.08 -3.40
CA VAL A 171 -7.37 7.59 -4.66
C VAL A 171 -7.70 9.08 -4.52
N GLN A 172 -8.30 9.50 -3.41
CA GLN A 172 -8.62 10.91 -3.17
C GLN A 172 -7.36 11.76 -3.03
N ALA A 173 -6.32 11.26 -2.36
CA ALA A 173 -5.02 11.92 -2.30
C ALA A 173 -4.42 12.16 -3.72
N ALA A 174 -4.48 11.14 -4.58
CA ALA A 174 -4.02 11.25 -5.96
C ALA A 174 -4.85 12.24 -6.79
N ALA A 175 -6.13 12.45 -6.42
CA ALA A 175 -7.02 13.45 -7.01
C ALA A 175 -6.83 14.87 -6.45
N GLY A 176 -5.92 15.05 -5.47
CA GLY A 176 -5.58 16.36 -4.92
C GLY A 176 -6.21 16.69 -3.58
N ALA A 177 -6.87 15.74 -2.91
CA ALA A 177 -7.37 15.95 -1.56
C ALA A 177 -6.24 16.25 -0.58
N THR A 178 -6.47 17.23 0.30
CA THR A 178 -5.52 17.65 1.32
C THR A 178 -5.41 16.62 2.46
N LEU A 179 -4.33 16.69 3.23
CA LEU A 179 -4.17 15.86 4.42
C LEU A 179 -5.33 16.02 5.42
N GLU A 180 -5.83 17.26 5.57
CA GLU A 180 -6.93 17.56 6.48
C GLU A 180 -8.22 16.86 6.04
N GLU A 181 -8.62 16.99 4.78
CA GLU A 181 -9.78 16.31 4.20
C GLU A 181 -9.67 14.78 4.32
N LEU A 182 -8.48 14.22 4.09
CA LEU A 182 -8.26 12.77 4.20
C LEU A 182 -8.35 12.28 5.66
N ARG A 183 -7.90 13.08 6.62
CA ARG A 183 -8.03 12.79 8.06
C ARG A 183 -9.48 12.88 8.52
N GLU A 184 -10.26 13.81 8.00
CA GLU A 184 -11.71 13.90 8.28
C GLU A 184 -12.44 12.64 7.80
N VAL A 185 -12.15 12.17 6.58
CA VAL A 185 -12.70 10.90 6.07
C VAL A 185 -12.30 9.72 6.96
N ALA A 186 -11.04 9.65 7.36
CA ALA A 186 -10.57 8.61 8.28
C ALA A 186 -11.29 8.68 9.63
N ALA A 187 -11.49 9.88 10.20
CA ALA A 187 -12.22 10.07 11.45
C ALA A 187 -13.69 9.63 11.36
N ILE A 188 -14.39 9.94 10.26
CA ILE A 188 -15.75 9.47 10.00
C ILE A 188 -15.80 7.94 9.93
N ALA A 189 -14.85 7.31 9.22
CA ALA A 189 -14.75 5.86 9.15
C ALA A 189 -14.54 5.21 10.54
N LEU A 190 -13.74 5.85 11.40
CA LEU A 190 -13.46 5.40 12.76
C LEU A 190 -14.65 5.59 13.71
N THR A 191 -15.52 6.58 13.49
CA THR A 191 -16.74 6.77 14.28
C THR A 191 -17.66 5.55 14.19
N ASN A 192 -17.69 4.89 13.04
CA ASN A 192 -18.50 3.69 12.79
C ASN A 192 -17.69 2.40 12.96
N TRP A 193 -16.47 2.47 13.49
CA TRP A 193 -15.63 1.30 13.68
C TRP A 193 -16.19 0.41 14.80
N PRO A 194 -16.37 -0.91 14.54
CA PRO A 194 -17.08 -1.81 15.45
C PRO A 194 -16.28 -2.22 16.69
N ALA A 195 -15.26 -1.49 17.10
CA ALA A 195 -14.41 -1.83 18.24
C ALA A 195 -15.13 -1.90 19.59
N ASN A 196 -16.34 -1.35 19.69
CA ASN A 196 -17.15 -1.40 20.91
C ASN A 196 -18.51 -2.06 20.68
N ALA A 197 -18.73 -2.63 19.52
CA ALA A 197 -20.02 -3.14 19.14
C ALA A 197 -20.03 -4.66 19.16
N GLY A 198 -20.54 -5.22 20.23
CA GLY A 198 -21.41 -6.37 20.14
C GLY A 198 -22.63 -6.00 19.25
N HIS A 199 -22.45 -5.36 18.09
CA HIS A 199 -23.53 -4.78 17.29
C HIS A 199 -23.78 -5.51 15.98
N LYS A 200 -24.99 -6.00 15.88
CA LYS A 200 -25.79 -6.50 14.79
C LYS A 200 -25.61 -5.75 13.46
N LEU A 201 -24.59 -6.07 12.69
CA LEU A 201 -24.53 -5.68 11.26
C LEU A 201 -25.15 -6.72 10.32
N HIS A 202 -25.74 -7.79 10.85
CA HIS A 202 -26.19 -8.92 10.01
C HIS A 202 -27.70 -9.18 10.02
N GLN A 203 -28.55 -8.31 10.61
CA GLN A 203 -30.00 -8.58 10.62
C GLN A 203 -30.81 -7.86 9.55
N ASP A 204 -30.29 -6.83 8.87
CA ASP A 204 -31.11 -6.01 7.97
C ASP A 204 -30.91 -6.30 6.45
N LEU A 205 -29.99 -7.18 6.05
CA LEU A 205 -29.80 -7.50 4.63
C LEU A 205 -30.56 -8.74 4.14
N THR A 206 -31.30 -9.44 5.02
CA THR A 206 -32.04 -10.65 4.65
C THR A 206 -33.55 -10.47 4.46
N HIS A 207 -34.07 -9.26 4.60
CA HIS A 207 -35.47 -8.96 4.31
C HIS A 207 -35.58 -8.06 3.08
N SER A 208 -35.51 -8.68 1.90
CA SER A 208 -36.16 -8.17 0.70
C SER A 208 -37.44 -8.99 0.51
N PRO A 209 -38.63 -8.40 0.63
CA PRO A 209 -39.85 -9.10 0.24
C PRO A 209 -39.91 -9.19 -1.29
N ALA A 210 -40.33 -10.34 -1.76
CA ALA A 210 -40.69 -10.65 -3.14
C ALA A 210 -41.77 -9.74 -3.70
#